data_8b0a0595a70f9f1bd06715fac6cb8be0
#
_entry.id   8b0a0595a70f9f1bd06715fac6cb8be0
#
_cell.length_a   1.000
_cell.length_b   1.000
_cell.length_c   1.000
_cell.angle_alpha   90.00
_cell.angle_beta   90.00
_cell.angle_gamma   90.00
#
_symmetry.space_group_name_H-M   'P 1'
#
loop_
_entity.id
_entity.type
_entity.pdbx_description
1 polymer ?
#
loop_
_entity_poly.entity_id
_entity_poly.type
_entity_poly.pdbx_seq_one_letter_code
_entity_poly.pdbx_strand_id
1 'polypeptide(L)'
;MKPPIETLHLFPLLNKELISFLKQLPPEDWQKQTIAKKWVVKDVAAHLLDGNYRRIALHRDGWYVPPVIPIRSYNDLVNYLNTLNAEWVKAAKRLSPGIIIELLELTNEVVYREFSKLDPFAMAAYSVSWADESESFNWFDIAREYTERWLHQQQIR
;
A
#
# COMPACT_ATOMS: atom_id res chain seq x y z
N MET A 1 13.76 18.00 15.91
CA MET A 1 12.38 18.44 15.58
C MET A 1 11.54 17.18 15.33
N LYS A 2 10.30 17.12 15.79
CA LYS A 2 9.40 16.01 15.52
C LYS A 2 8.50 16.31 14.34
N PRO A 3 8.16 15.31 13.50
CA PRO A 3 7.16 15.50 12.44
C PRO A 3 5.81 15.95 13.01
N PRO A 4 5.04 16.78 12.28
CA PRO A 4 3.70 17.18 12.69
C PRO A 4 2.74 15.98 12.86
N ILE A 5 2.93 14.92 12.07
CA ILE A 5 2.18 13.68 12.16
C ILE A 5 3.17 12.52 12.20
N GLU A 6 3.18 11.77 13.29
CA GLU A 6 4.02 10.59 13.50
C GLU A 6 3.16 9.32 13.42
N THR A 7 3.30 8.55 12.36
CA THR A 7 2.57 7.29 12.17
C THR A 7 3.47 6.06 12.07
N LEU A 8 4.77 6.24 11.86
CA LEU A 8 5.69 5.12 11.63
C LEU A 8 5.62 4.07 12.75
N HIS A 9 5.56 4.49 14.01
CA HIS A 9 5.48 3.60 15.17
C HIS A 9 4.18 2.77 15.24
N LEU A 10 3.16 3.13 14.46
CA LEU A 10 1.88 2.44 14.41
C LEU A 10 1.85 1.29 13.40
N PHE A 11 2.80 1.25 12.45
CA PHE A 11 2.84 0.21 11.42
C PHE A 11 2.94 -1.22 11.98
N PRO A 12 3.79 -1.51 12.99
CA PRO A 12 3.86 -2.86 13.53
C PRO A 12 2.54 -3.36 14.09
N LEU A 13 1.78 -2.49 14.79
CA LEU A 13 0.46 -2.84 15.30
C LEU A 13 -0.53 -3.06 14.16
N LEU A 14 -0.60 -2.14 13.20
CA LEU A 14 -1.49 -2.22 12.05
C LEU A 14 -1.24 -3.50 11.23
N ASN A 15 0.02 -3.84 11.01
CA ASN A 15 0.44 -5.04 10.29
C ASN A 15 0.06 -6.31 11.04
N LYS A 16 0.28 -6.35 12.36
CA LYS A 16 -0.10 -7.48 13.21
C LYS A 16 -1.61 -7.72 13.18
N GLU A 17 -2.41 -6.66 13.28
CA GLU A 17 -3.87 -6.73 13.23
C GLU A 17 -4.37 -7.25 11.87
N LEU A 18 -3.76 -6.79 10.77
CA LEU A 18 -4.07 -7.29 9.43
C LEU A 18 -3.82 -8.80 9.32
N ILE A 19 -2.63 -9.23 9.67
CA ILE A 19 -2.24 -10.65 9.55
C ILE A 19 -3.09 -11.53 10.45
N SER A 20 -3.33 -11.10 11.69
CA SER A 20 -4.20 -11.84 12.63
C SER A 20 -5.61 -11.98 12.07
N PHE A 21 -6.17 -10.92 11.50
CA PHE A 21 -7.48 -10.96 10.87
C PHE A 21 -7.52 -11.91 9.67
N LEU A 22 -6.58 -11.79 8.74
CA LEU A 22 -6.53 -12.62 7.53
C LEU A 22 -6.36 -14.12 7.85
N LYS A 23 -5.59 -14.47 8.89
CA LYS A 23 -5.39 -15.86 9.34
C LYS A 23 -6.64 -16.49 9.93
N GLN A 24 -7.57 -15.69 10.42
CA GLN A 24 -8.82 -16.16 11.03
C GLN A 24 -9.97 -16.26 10.03
N LEU A 25 -9.81 -15.74 8.82
CA LEU A 25 -10.88 -15.78 7.82
C LEU A 25 -11.15 -17.21 7.34
N PRO A 26 -12.42 -17.66 7.39
CA PRO A 26 -12.84 -18.87 6.71
C PRO A 26 -12.56 -18.79 5.19
N PRO A 27 -12.31 -19.91 4.51
CA PRO A 27 -12.00 -19.91 3.07
C PRO A 27 -13.03 -19.20 2.21
N GLU A 28 -14.30 -19.29 2.54
CA GLU A 28 -15.42 -18.65 1.83
C GLU A 28 -15.41 -17.12 1.96
N ASP A 29 -14.89 -16.58 3.06
CA ASP A 29 -14.88 -15.15 3.32
C ASP A 29 -13.87 -14.41 2.44
N TRP A 30 -12.86 -15.09 1.93
CA TRP A 30 -11.91 -14.52 0.98
C TRP A 30 -12.53 -14.07 -0.34
N GLN A 31 -13.69 -14.61 -0.69
CA GLN A 31 -14.43 -14.27 -1.91
C GLN A 31 -15.60 -13.32 -1.63
N LYS A 32 -15.82 -12.88 -0.39
CA LYS A 32 -16.88 -11.93 -0.06
C LYS A 32 -16.59 -10.57 -0.67
N GLN A 33 -17.66 -9.98 -1.20
CA GLN A 33 -17.63 -8.62 -1.75
C GLN A 33 -17.36 -7.62 -0.63
N THR A 34 -16.42 -6.70 -0.87
CA THR A 34 -16.13 -5.61 0.05
C THR A 34 -16.94 -4.34 -0.31
N ILE A 35 -16.86 -3.32 0.53
CA ILE A 35 -17.40 -1.99 0.22
C ILE A 35 -16.70 -1.35 -0.99
N ALA A 36 -15.48 -1.76 -1.30
CA ALA A 36 -14.81 -1.42 -2.55
C ALA A 36 -15.43 -2.25 -3.69
N LYS A 37 -16.46 -1.73 -4.31
CA LYS A 37 -17.40 -2.41 -5.23
C LYS A 37 -16.81 -3.34 -6.28
N LYS A 38 -15.54 -3.13 -6.68
CA LYS A 38 -14.85 -3.95 -7.69
C LYS A 38 -14.00 -5.07 -7.09
N TRP A 39 -13.83 -5.11 -5.76
CA TRP A 39 -12.88 -5.98 -5.08
C TRP A 39 -13.54 -6.86 -4.02
N VAL A 40 -13.16 -8.12 -4.02
CA VAL A 40 -13.41 -9.06 -2.92
C VAL A 40 -12.31 -8.93 -1.87
N VAL A 41 -12.48 -9.54 -0.71
CA VAL A 41 -11.49 -9.51 0.39
C VAL A 41 -10.08 -9.89 -0.09
N LYS A 42 -9.98 -10.94 -0.90
CA LYS A 42 -8.69 -11.39 -1.49
C LYS A 42 -8.04 -10.30 -2.34
N ASP A 43 -8.83 -9.57 -3.12
CA ASP A 43 -8.31 -8.53 -4.01
C ASP A 43 -7.73 -7.35 -3.21
N VAL A 44 -8.38 -6.97 -2.10
CA VAL A 44 -7.87 -5.93 -1.19
C VAL A 44 -6.57 -6.39 -0.53
N ALA A 45 -6.48 -7.63 -0.04
CA ALA A 45 -5.25 -8.17 0.54
C ALA A 45 -4.10 -8.21 -0.50
N ALA A 46 -4.41 -8.60 -1.74
CA ALA A 46 -3.46 -8.57 -2.85
C ALA A 46 -3.00 -7.15 -3.19
N HIS A 47 -3.91 -6.16 -3.14
CA HIS A 47 -3.56 -4.75 -3.37
C HIS A 47 -2.60 -4.21 -2.29
N LEU A 48 -2.81 -4.56 -1.02
CA LEU A 48 -1.88 -4.22 0.06
C LEU A 48 -0.48 -4.82 -0.18
N LEU A 49 -0.41 -6.03 -0.71
CA LEU A 49 0.85 -6.68 -1.08
C LEU A 49 1.56 -5.95 -2.23
N ASP A 50 0.84 -5.49 -3.24
CA ASP A 50 1.40 -4.67 -4.32
C ASP A 50 2.02 -3.38 -3.77
N GLY A 51 1.32 -2.71 -2.85
CA GLY A 51 1.85 -1.54 -2.15
C GLY A 51 3.21 -1.83 -1.50
N ASN A 52 3.33 -2.98 -0.82
CA ASN A 52 4.60 -3.40 -0.23
C ASN A 52 5.70 -3.57 -1.27
N TYR A 53 5.42 -4.27 -2.36
CA TYR A 53 6.42 -4.49 -3.42
C TYR A 53 6.91 -3.19 -4.03
N ARG A 54 6.01 -2.27 -4.32
CA ARG A 54 6.39 -0.95 -4.86
C ARG A 54 7.23 -0.14 -3.88
N ARG A 55 6.91 -0.15 -2.59
CA ARG A 55 7.68 0.54 -1.56
C ARG A 55 9.07 -0.09 -1.36
N ILE A 56 9.16 -1.41 -1.38
CA ILE A 56 10.44 -2.11 -1.27
C ILE A 56 11.31 -1.86 -2.50
N ALA A 57 10.75 -2.00 -3.69
CA ALA A 57 11.46 -1.74 -4.95
C ALA A 57 12.06 -0.33 -4.95
N LEU A 58 11.29 0.67 -4.53
CA LEU A 58 11.73 2.05 -4.49
C LEU A 58 12.77 2.32 -3.39
N HIS A 59 12.43 2.03 -2.12
CA HIS A 59 13.24 2.50 -0.99
C HIS A 59 14.45 1.61 -0.70
N ARG A 60 14.35 0.30 -0.96
CA ARG A 60 15.46 -0.64 -0.78
C ARG A 60 16.35 -0.75 -2.00
N ASP A 61 15.71 -0.90 -3.18
CA ASP A 61 16.41 -1.28 -4.41
C ASP A 61 16.65 -0.08 -5.35
N GLY A 62 16.06 1.09 -5.05
CA GLY A 62 16.15 2.28 -5.91
C GLY A 62 15.46 2.09 -7.27
N TRP A 63 14.53 1.13 -7.34
CA TRP A 63 13.86 0.76 -8.58
C TRP A 63 12.53 1.50 -8.74
N TYR A 64 12.45 2.30 -9.78
CA TYR A 64 11.24 3.04 -10.12
C TYR A 64 10.91 2.88 -11.61
N VAL A 65 9.66 2.56 -11.89
CA VAL A 65 9.14 2.49 -13.26
C VAL A 65 8.24 3.71 -13.47
N PRO A 66 8.66 4.67 -14.31
CA PRO A 66 7.84 5.85 -14.59
C PRO A 66 6.57 5.45 -15.38
N PRO A 67 5.49 6.24 -15.28
CA PRO A 67 4.32 6.06 -16.13
C PRO A 67 4.67 6.08 -17.61
N VAL A 68 4.14 5.12 -18.36
CA VAL A 68 4.34 5.04 -19.82
C VAL A 68 3.60 6.19 -20.54
N ILE A 69 2.51 6.66 -19.94
CA ILE A 69 1.68 7.75 -20.47
C ILE A 69 1.92 8.99 -19.60
N PRO A 70 2.11 10.19 -20.19
CA PRO A 70 2.26 11.41 -19.42
C PRO A 70 1.01 11.68 -18.57
N ILE A 71 1.20 11.87 -17.28
CA ILE A 71 0.14 12.27 -16.34
C ILE A 71 0.06 13.79 -16.37
N ARG A 72 -1.02 14.35 -16.95
CA ARG A 72 -1.24 15.78 -17.11
C ARG A 72 -2.44 16.30 -16.32
N SER A 73 -3.24 15.40 -15.76
CA SER A 73 -4.44 15.73 -15.00
C SER A 73 -4.66 14.74 -13.87
N TYR A 74 -5.52 15.13 -12.93
CA TYR A 74 -6.00 14.21 -11.90
C TYR A 74 -6.65 12.94 -12.49
N ASN A 75 -7.43 13.11 -13.54
CA ASN A 75 -8.07 11.96 -14.20
C ASN A 75 -7.04 11.02 -14.84
N ASP A 76 -5.96 11.54 -15.42
CA ASP A 76 -4.88 10.69 -15.96
C ASP A 76 -4.24 9.88 -14.85
N LEU A 77 -3.97 10.51 -13.69
CA LEU A 77 -3.41 9.83 -12.52
C LEU A 77 -4.34 8.73 -12.01
N VAL A 78 -5.62 9.03 -11.83
CA VAL A 78 -6.62 8.05 -11.38
C VAL A 78 -6.73 6.87 -12.35
N ASN A 79 -6.78 7.14 -13.66
CA ASN A 79 -6.85 6.09 -14.67
C ASN A 79 -5.58 5.23 -14.69
N TYR A 80 -4.41 5.83 -14.57
CA TYR A 80 -3.14 5.14 -14.48
C TYR A 80 -3.10 4.20 -13.26
N LEU A 81 -3.40 4.72 -12.06
CA LEU A 81 -3.42 3.93 -10.84
C LEU A 81 -4.46 2.80 -10.89
N ASN A 82 -5.64 3.07 -11.41
CA ASN A 82 -6.68 2.05 -11.58
C ASN A 82 -6.24 0.94 -12.54
N THR A 83 -5.53 1.27 -13.60
CA THR A 83 -4.99 0.29 -14.55
C THR A 83 -3.95 -0.60 -13.88
N LEU A 84 -2.97 -0.02 -13.19
CA LEU A 84 -1.96 -0.79 -12.44
C LEU A 84 -2.60 -1.72 -11.41
N ASN A 85 -3.56 -1.21 -10.64
CA ASN A 85 -4.26 -2.00 -9.63
C ASN A 85 -5.04 -3.16 -10.26
N ALA A 86 -5.73 -2.93 -11.38
CA ALA A 86 -6.48 -3.98 -12.08
C ALA A 86 -5.57 -5.07 -12.66
N GLU A 87 -4.44 -4.70 -13.24
CA GLU A 87 -3.44 -5.64 -13.75
C GLU A 87 -2.87 -6.52 -12.64
N TRP A 88 -2.50 -5.91 -11.52
CA TRP A 88 -1.98 -6.65 -10.37
C TRP A 88 -3.02 -7.59 -9.77
N VAL A 89 -4.23 -7.11 -9.48
CA VAL A 89 -5.31 -7.94 -8.93
C VAL A 89 -5.62 -9.12 -9.86
N LYS A 90 -5.62 -8.90 -11.17
CA LYS A 90 -5.77 -9.99 -12.16
C LYS A 90 -4.64 -11.02 -12.06
N ALA A 91 -3.39 -10.60 -11.96
CA ALA A 91 -2.24 -11.49 -11.81
C ALA A 91 -2.27 -12.24 -10.48
N ALA A 92 -2.60 -11.54 -9.38
CA ALA A 92 -2.65 -12.07 -8.02
C ALA A 92 -3.79 -13.09 -7.79
N LYS A 93 -4.73 -13.24 -8.73
CA LYS A 93 -5.73 -14.32 -8.68
C LYS A 93 -5.12 -15.71 -8.65
N ARG A 94 -3.89 -15.87 -9.13
CA ARG A 94 -3.12 -17.12 -9.07
C ARG A 94 -2.51 -17.41 -7.69
N LEU A 95 -2.44 -16.42 -6.80
CA LEU A 95 -1.94 -16.61 -5.45
C LEU A 95 -3.05 -17.16 -4.56
N SER A 96 -2.73 -18.16 -3.73
CA SER A 96 -3.65 -18.61 -2.69
C SER A 96 -3.70 -17.60 -1.52
N PRO A 97 -4.75 -17.60 -0.69
CA PRO A 97 -4.78 -16.83 0.55
C PRO A 97 -3.55 -17.04 1.43
N GLY A 98 -3.09 -18.28 1.59
CA GLY A 98 -1.89 -18.60 2.38
C GLY A 98 -0.63 -17.91 1.84
N ILE A 99 -0.40 -17.96 0.54
CA ILE A 99 0.73 -17.26 -0.10
C ILE A 99 0.63 -15.75 0.11
N ILE A 100 -0.56 -15.16 -0.02
CA ILE A 100 -0.74 -13.71 0.21
C ILE A 100 -0.40 -13.35 1.65
N ILE A 101 -0.83 -14.15 2.64
CA ILE A 101 -0.52 -13.93 4.07
C ILE A 101 0.98 -13.99 4.30
N GLU A 102 1.66 -15.05 3.83
CA GLU A 102 3.11 -15.24 4.01
C GLU A 102 3.91 -14.06 3.41
N LEU A 103 3.54 -13.66 2.20
CA LEU A 103 4.20 -12.54 1.53
C LEU A 103 3.91 -11.20 2.23
N LEU A 104 2.71 -10.98 2.75
CA LEU A 104 2.39 -9.80 3.54
C LEU A 104 3.19 -9.77 4.86
N GLU A 105 3.30 -10.89 5.58
CA GLU A 105 4.10 -10.96 6.81
C GLU A 105 5.55 -10.55 6.53
N LEU A 106 6.17 -11.16 5.51
CA LEU A 106 7.54 -10.87 5.13
C LEU A 106 7.73 -9.42 4.68
N THR A 107 6.88 -8.94 3.79
CA THR A 107 7.05 -7.63 3.13
C THR A 107 6.64 -6.47 4.04
N ASN A 108 5.68 -6.65 4.94
CA ASN A 108 5.32 -5.65 5.94
C ASN A 108 6.52 -5.26 6.83
N GLU A 109 7.29 -6.27 7.25
CA GLU A 109 8.49 -6.06 8.07
C GLU A 109 9.57 -5.31 7.27
N VAL A 110 9.76 -5.69 6.01
CA VAL A 110 10.73 -5.02 5.14
C VAL A 110 10.35 -3.55 4.92
N VAL A 111 9.09 -3.26 4.61
CA VAL A 111 8.61 -1.88 4.42
C VAL A 111 8.82 -1.04 5.68
N TYR A 112 8.44 -1.57 6.85
CA TYR A 112 8.64 -0.88 8.13
C TYR A 112 10.11 -0.54 8.36
N ARG A 113 11.00 -1.50 8.13
CA ARG A 113 12.45 -1.30 8.26
C ARG A 113 12.99 -0.26 7.28
N GLU A 114 12.54 -0.27 6.03
CA GLU A 114 12.98 0.72 5.04
C GLU A 114 12.47 2.13 5.39
N PHE A 115 11.22 2.26 5.80
CA PHE A 115 10.68 3.54 6.26
C PHE A 115 11.40 4.09 7.51
N SER A 116 11.84 3.20 8.41
CA SER A 116 12.59 3.59 9.62
C SER A 116 13.98 4.17 9.33
N LYS A 117 14.51 3.97 8.14
CA LYS A 117 15.80 4.54 7.69
C LYS A 117 15.67 5.93 7.07
N LEU A 118 14.45 6.34 6.71
CA LEU A 118 14.22 7.61 6.03
C LEU A 118 14.34 8.78 7.01
N ASP A 119 15.03 9.83 6.59
CA ASP A 119 14.92 11.12 7.28
C ASP A 119 13.51 11.67 7.07
N PRO A 120 12.72 11.89 8.13
CA PRO A 120 11.35 12.34 8.02
C PRO A 120 11.21 13.70 7.33
N PHE A 121 12.24 14.55 7.38
CA PHE A 121 12.24 15.88 6.77
C PHE A 121 12.94 15.95 5.42
N ALA A 122 13.49 14.85 4.93
CA ALA A 122 13.94 14.77 3.54
C ALA A 122 12.74 14.66 2.59
N MET A 123 12.99 15.03 1.33
CA MET A 123 11.99 14.98 0.27
C MET A 123 11.56 13.53 0.02
N ALA A 124 10.26 13.30 -0.07
CA ALA A 124 9.69 12.04 -0.47
C ALA A 124 9.91 11.78 -1.96
N ALA A 125 9.99 10.51 -2.33
CA ALA A 125 10.13 10.09 -3.72
C ALA A 125 8.93 10.46 -4.60
N TYR A 126 7.76 10.67 -3.99
CA TYR A 126 6.54 11.09 -4.67
C TYR A 126 5.97 12.37 -4.05
N SER A 127 5.73 13.36 -4.88
CA SER A 127 4.83 14.47 -4.53
C SER A 127 3.37 14.05 -4.75
N VAL A 128 2.46 14.70 -4.02
CA VAL A 128 1.02 14.50 -4.22
C VAL A 128 0.46 15.67 -5.00
N SER A 129 0.77 15.70 -6.29
CA SER A 129 0.33 16.77 -7.19
C SER A 129 -1.20 16.93 -7.24
N TRP A 130 -1.97 15.85 -7.00
CA TRP A 130 -3.42 15.94 -6.93
C TRP A 130 -3.95 16.62 -5.65
N ALA A 131 -3.10 16.79 -4.63
CA ALA A 131 -3.40 17.55 -3.41
C ALA A 131 -2.72 18.93 -3.43
N ASP A 132 -2.40 19.46 -4.62
CA ASP A 132 -1.68 20.71 -4.85
C ASP A 132 -0.28 20.76 -4.17
N GLU A 133 0.30 19.60 -3.89
CA GLU A 133 1.66 19.51 -3.39
C GLU A 133 2.64 19.34 -4.53
N SER A 134 3.51 20.31 -4.70
CA SER A 134 4.66 20.21 -5.61
C SER A 134 5.78 19.36 -5.00
N GLU A 135 5.87 19.35 -3.69
CA GLU A 135 6.90 18.65 -2.90
C GLU A 135 6.29 18.07 -1.63
N SER A 136 6.69 16.86 -1.26
CA SER A 136 6.27 16.21 -0.01
C SER A 136 7.47 15.76 0.80
N PHE A 137 7.37 15.83 2.14
CA PHE A 137 8.34 15.24 3.04
C PHE A 137 8.03 13.76 3.32
N ASN A 138 9.06 12.99 3.67
CA ASN A 138 8.91 11.57 4.00
C ASN A 138 7.90 11.32 5.14
N TRP A 139 7.85 12.18 6.18
CA TRP A 139 6.89 12.02 7.25
C TRP A 139 5.44 12.05 6.74
N PHE A 140 5.16 12.89 5.75
CA PHE A 140 3.82 13.00 5.18
C PHE A 140 3.51 11.82 4.25
N ASP A 141 4.47 11.38 3.44
CA ASP A 141 4.33 10.18 2.62
C ASP A 141 4.08 8.93 3.47
N ILE A 142 4.81 8.78 4.58
CA ILE A 142 4.60 7.69 5.55
C ILE A 142 3.21 7.77 6.19
N ALA A 143 2.75 8.96 6.56
CA ALA A 143 1.41 9.15 7.13
C ALA A 143 0.30 8.80 6.14
N ARG A 144 0.46 9.15 4.86
CA ARG A 144 -0.48 8.77 3.79
C ARG A 144 -0.49 7.26 3.58
N GLU A 145 0.67 6.63 3.54
CA GLU A 145 0.79 5.17 3.42
C GLU A 145 0.10 4.46 4.59
N TYR A 146 0.25 4.98 5.82
CA TYR A 146 -0.46 4.46 6.97
C TYR A 146 -1.98 4.56 6.80
N THR A 147 -2.47 5.72 6.36
CA THR A 147 -3.90 5.97 6.16
C THR A 147 -4.47 5.05 5.08
N GLU A 148 -3.76 4.86 3.98
CA GLU A 148 -4.12 3.96 2.89
C GLU A 148 -4.27 2.51 3.39
N ARG A 149 -3.28 2.01 4.13
CA ARG A 149 -3.31 0.67 4.72
C ARG A 149 -4.44 0.50 5.72
N TRP A 150 -4.63 1.50 6.60
CA TRP A 150 -5.70 1.47 7.58
C TRP A 150 -7.07 1.43 6.89
N LEU A 151 -7.29 2.28 5.88
CA LEU A 151 -8.53 2.35 5.13
C LEU A 151 -8.87 0.99 4.47
N HIS A 152 -7.90 0.39 3.77
CA HIS A 152 -8.10 -0.91 3.15
C HIS A 152 -8.37 -2.02 4.15
N GLN A 153 -7.76 -1.98 5.33
CA GLN A 153 -8.11 -2.92 6.40
C GLN A 153 -9.54 -2.76 6.91
N GLN A 154 -10.09 -1.53 6.93
CA GLN A 154 -11.50 -1.33 7.28
C GLN A 154 -12.46 -1.84 6.20
N GLN A 155 -12.03 -1.87 4.95
CA GLN A 155 -12.87 -2.37 3.85
C GLN A 155 -13.09 -3.89 3.88
N ILE A 156 -12.22 -4.64 4.55
CA ILE A 156 -12.29 -6.12 4.64
C ILE A 156 -12.78 -6.63 5.98
N ARG A 157 -13.06 -5.76 6.93
CA ARG A 157 -13.64 -6.08 8.25
C ARG A 157 -15.16 -5.89 8.24
#